data_80ffbad1a86badc91dfab639b6503c63
#
_entry.id   80ffbad1a86badc91dfab639b6503c63
#
_cell.length_a   1.000
_cell.length_b   1.000
_cell.length_c   1.000
_cell.angle_alpha   90.00
_cell.angle_beta   90.00
_cell.angle_gamma   90.00
#
_symmetry.space_group_name_H-M   'P 1'
#
loop_
_entity.id
_entity.type
_entity.pdbx_description
1 polymer ?
#
loop_
_entity_poly.entity_id
_entity_poly.type
_entity_poly.pdbx_seq_one_letter_code
_entity_poly.pdbx_strand_id
1 'polypeptide(L)'
;MVAIDDSGESFYALKWAIDYLLRRNYPSAADAADETPASAIVTLVNVQPTFRPLIYPPGPDPVELTPMVVEAVKKGQEHNASEVLSRALQICRENKVRAETLILEGDAKDRICEAAEEMHVDLLVVGSRGLGKIKR
;
A
#
# COMPACT_ATOMS: atom_id res chain seq x y z
N MET A 1 -7.31 -6.96 -1.14
CA MET A 1 -6.05 -6.18 -0.97
C MET A 1 -6.01 -5.08 -2.02
N VAL A 2 -5.65 -3.88 -1.63
CA VAL A 2 -5.44 -2.75 -2.55
C VAL A 2 -4.03 -2.21 -2.36
N ALA A 3 -3.26 -2.14 -3.45
CA ALA A 3 -1.92 -1.58 -3.43
C ALA A 3 -2.00 -0.05 -3.57
N ILE A 4 -1.40 0.66 -2.63
CA ILE A 4 -1.46 2.12 -2.53
C ILE A 4 -0.05 2.70 -2.53
N ASP A 5 0.17 3.67 -3.40
CA ASP A 5 1.35 4.54 -3.41
C ASP A 5 0.89 6.01 -3.44
N ASP A 6 1.79 6.93 -3.65
CA ASP A 6 1.47 8.35 -3.72
C ASP A 6 0.83 8.80 -5.05
N SER A 7 0.61 7.88 -5.99
CA SER A 7 -0.01 8.19 -7.28
C SER A 7 -1.53 8.38 -7.17
N GLY A 8 -2.07 9.26 -8.01
CA GLY A 8 -3.51 9.43 -8.11
C GLY A 8 -4.24 8.18 -8.59
N GLU A 9 -3.57 7.37 -9.38
CA GLU A 9 -4.12 6.13 -9.94
C GLU A 9 -4.38 5.08 -8.86
N SER A 10 -3.53 4.97 -7.87
CA SER A 10 -3.75 4.04 -6.75
C SER A 10 -4.94 4.46 -5.90
N PHE A 11 -5.08 5.75 -5.63
CA PHE A 11 -6.25 6.28 -4.92
C PHE A 11 -7.54 6.14 -5.75
N TYR A 12 -7.45 6.33 -7.05
CA TYR A 12 -8.58 6.07 -7.95
C TYR A 12 -8.99 4.60 -7.89
N ALA A 13 -8.03 3.69 -7.95
CA ALA A 13 -8.28 2.25 -7.85
C ALA A 13 -8.96 1.89 -6.52
N LEU A 14 -8.54 2.51 -5.41
CA LEU A 14 -9.17 2.33 -4.11
C LEU A 14 -10.63 2.80 -4.11
N LYS A 15 -10.88 3.98 -4.62
CA LYS A 15 -12.26 4.52 -4.73
C LYS A 15 -13.15 3.65 -5.61
N TRP A 16 -12.61 3.20 -6.73
CA TRP A 16 -13.31 2.28 -7.61
C TRP A 16 -13.68 0.97 -6.89
N ALA A 17 -12.73 0.39 -6.16
CA ALA A 17 -12.96 -0.83 -5.39
C ALA A 17 -14.05 -0.63 -4.33
N ILE A 18 -14.04 0.49 -3.63
CA ILE A 18 -15.06 0.82 -2.64
C ILE A 18 -16.43 0.93 -3.31
N ASP A 19 -16.53 1.68 -4.39
CA ASP A 19 -17.81 1.97 -5.03
C ASP A 19 -18.41 0.76 -5.74
N TYR A 20 -17.61 -0.04 -6.43
CA TYR A 20 -18.09 -1.11 -7.27
C TYR A 20 -18.05 -2.51 -6.66
N LEU A 21 -17.13 -2.75 -5.74
CA LEU A 21 -16.96 -4.07 -5.14
C LEU A 21 -17.56 -4.15 -3.74
N LEU A 22 -17.31 -3.15 -2.93
CA LEU A 22 -17.67 -3.20 -1.51
C LEU A 22 -19.08 -2.69 -1.23
N ARG A 23 -19.52 -1.66 -1.90
CA ARG A 23 -20.87 -1.13 -1.71
C ARG A 23 -21.96 -2.00 -2.34
N ARG A 24 -21.68 -2.64 -3.47
CA ARG A 24 -22.67 -3.47 -4.17
C ARG A 24 -22.89 -4.83 -3.52
N ASN A 25 -21.86 -5.37 -2.90
CA ASN A 25 -21.90 -6.72 -2.33
C ASN A 25 -22.29 -6.75 -0.85
N TYR A 26 -22.34 -5.60 -0.22
CA TYR A 26 -22.71 -5.46 1.18
C TYR A 26 -23.79 -4.39 1.31
N PRO A 27 -25.04 -4.78 1.50
CA PRO A 27 -26.11 -3.82 1.79
C PRO A 27 -25.71 -3.00 3.01
N SER A 28 -26.04 -1.74 2.97
CA SER A 28 -25.67 -0.80 4.03
C SER A 28 -26.11 -1.32 5.40
N ALA A 29 -25.33 -1.04 6.40
CA ALA A 29 -25.54 -1.46 7.78
C ALA A 29 -26.91 -1.09 8.39
N ALA A 30 -27.78 -0.40 7.65
CA ALA A 30 -29.13 -0.09 8.06
C ALA A 30 -30.07 -1.32 8.05
N ASP A 31 -29.73 -2.36 7.27
CA ASP A 31 -30.58 -3.56 7.15
C ASP A 31 -29.98 -4.81 7.82
N ALA A 32 -28.81 -4.72 8.41
CA ALA A 32 -28.17 -5.80 9.12
C ALA A 32 -28.43 -5.71 10.62
N ALA A 33 -29.60 -6.17 11.04
CA ALA A 33 -29.80 -6.52 12.41
C ALA A 33 -29.00 -7.80 12.70
N ASP A 34 -28.05 -7.68 13.63
CA ASP A 34 -27.37 -8.80 14.32
C ASP A 34 -26.88 -9.98 13.44
N GLU A 35 -25.66 -10.06 13.30
CA GLU A 35 -24.74 -11.00 12.67
C GLU A 35 -24.17 -10.43 11.39
N THR A 36 -23.13 -9.61 11.60
CA THR A 36 -22.22 -9.27 10.52
C THR A 36 -21.56 -10.56 10.04
N PRO A 37 -21.88 -11.05 8.83
CA PRO A 37 -21.00 -12.01 8.21
C PRO A 37 -19.62 -11.34 8.18
N ALA A 38 -18.56 -12.12 8.35
CA ALA A 38 -17.20 -11.63 8.38
C ALA A 38 -17.06 -10.51 7.35
N SER A 39 -17.17 -9.29 7.81
CA SER A 39 -17.17 -8.13 6.94
C SER A 39 -15.85 -8.10 6.19
N ALA A 40 -15.91 -8.01 4.88
CA ALA A 40 -14.72 -7.97 4.06
C ALA A 40 -13.76 -6.92 4.61
N ILE A 41 -12.57 -7.36 4.96
CA ILE A 41 -11.50 -6.48 5.40
C ILE A 41 -10.64 -6.16 4.19
N VAL A 42 -10.44 -4.88 3.93
CA VAL A 42 -9.54 -4.40 2.90
C VAL A 42 -8.15 -4.25 3.51
N THR A 43 -7.18 -4.93 2.95
CA THR A 43 -5.78 -4.72 3.30
C THR A 43 -5.18 -3.69 2.34
N LEU A 44 -4.77 -2.56 2.88
CA LEU A 44 -4.09 -1.49 2.15
C LEU A 44 -2.59 -1.75 2.26
N VAL A 45 -1.94 -2.06 1.16
CA VAL A 45 -0.51 -2.37 1.14
C VAL A 45 0.28 -1.28 0.45
N ASN A 46 1.36 -0.85 1.08
CA ASN A 46 2.37 0.02 0.50
C ASN A 46 3.71 -0.70 0.51
N VAL A 47 4.44 -0.66 -0.59
CA VAL A 47 5.77 -1.24 -0.69
C VAL A 47 6.79 -0.13 -0.85
N GLN A 48 7.74 -0.09 0.06
CA GLN A 48 8.87 0.83 0.00
C GLN A 48 10.06 0.13 -0.66
N PRO A 49 10.77 0.83 -1.55
CA PRO A 49 11.98 0.26 -2.15
C PRO A 49 13.02 0.02 -1.07
N THR A 50 13.75 -1.08 -1.19
CA THR A 50 14.90 -1.33 -0.32
C THR A 50 15.94 -0.25 -0.55
N PHE A 51 16.34 0.43 0.52
CA PHE A 51 17.44 1.38 0.43
C PHE A 51 18.74 0.62 0.20
N ARG A 52 19.25 0.70 -1.03
CA ARG A 52 20.58 0.25 -1.35
C ARG A 52 21.49 1.46 -1.43
N PRO A 53 22.46 1.59 -0.50
CA PRO A 53 23.48 2.60 -0.68
C PRO A 53 24.20 2.29 -1.98
N LEU A 54 24.04 3.18 -2.96
CA LEU A 54 24.85 3.13 -4.17
C LEU A 54 26.27 3.47 -3.76
N ILE A 55 27.08 2.45 -3.56
CA ILE A 55 28.52 2.63 -3.49
C ILE A 55 28.95 2.99 -4.90
N TYR A 56 29.01 4.27 -5.19
CA TYR A 56 29.69 4.73 -6.38
C TYR A 56 31.16 4.33 -6.25
N PRO A 57 31.70 3.66 -7.27
CA PRO A 57 33.14 3.41 -7.30
C PRO A 57 33.87 4.76 -7.36
N PRO A 58 35.02 4.83 -6.84
CA PRO A 58 35.55 5.93 -6.11
C PRO A 58 36.04 7.06 -6.98
N GLY A 59 35.69 8.25 -6.56
CA GLY A 59 36.72 9.24 -6.43
C GLY A 59 37.61 8.88 -5.22
N PRO A 60 38.71 9.58 -5.00
CA PRO A 60 39.72 9.20 -4.01
C PRO A 60 39.25 9.16 -2.53
N ASP A 61 38.00 9.53 -2.28
CA ASP A 61 37.42 9.47 -0.94
C ASP A 61 36.19 8.58 -0.96
N PRO A 62 36.18 7.46 -0.23
CA PRO A 62 34.99 6.66 -0.04
C PRO A 62 33.98 7.55 0.72
N VAL A 63 32.87 7.89 0.07
CA VAL A 63 31.73 8.43 0.77
C VAL A 63 31.15 7.30 1.58
N GLU A 64 31.63 7.13 2.80
CA GLU A 64 30.98 6.25 3.75
C GLU A 64 29.61 6.86 4.05
N LEU A 65 28.56 6.15 3.58
CA LEU A 65 27.22 6.41 4.05
C LEU A 65 27.22 6.10 5.55
N THR A 66 27.26 7.14 6.35
CA THR A 66 27.20 7.00 7.80
C THR A 66 25.89 6.31 8.17
N PRO A 67 25.87 5.46 9.21
CA PRO A 67 24.63 4.85 9.72
C PRO A 67 23.51 5.86 9.97
N MET A 68 23.84 7.10 10.31
CA MET A 68 22.90 8.20 10.49
C MET A 68 22.12 8.54 9.20
N VAL A 69 22.81 8.55 8.05
CA VAL A 69 22.17 8.86 6.76
C VAL A 69 21.24 7.73 6.35
N VAL A 70 21.66 6.49 6.52
CA VAL A 70 20.84 5.31 6.22
C VAL A 70 19.57 5.31 7.08
N GLU A 71 19.70 5.60 8.35
CA GLU A 71 18.58 5.67 9.28
C GLU A 71 17.63 6.83 8.95
N ALA A 72 18.17 7.99 8.59
CA ALA A 72 17.35 9.13 8.17
C ALA A 72 16.54 8.84 6.91
N VAL A 73 17.11 8.15 5.92
CA VAL A 73 16.40 7.75 4.71
C VAL A 73 15.30 6.73 5.03
N LYS A 74 15.58 5.74 5.85
CA LYS A 74 14.58 4.76 6.29
C LYS A 74 13.41 5.41 7.00
N LYS A 75 13.68 6.32 7.93
CA LYS A 75 12.62 7.08 8.62
C LYS A 75 11.78 7.92 7.65
N GLY A 76 12.41 8.55 6.67
CA GLY A 76 11.70 9.29 5.62
C GLY A 76 10.77 8.39 4.80
N GLN A 77 11.22 7.21 4.43
CA GLN A 77 10.41 6.22 3.70
C GLN A 77 9.24 5.71 4.54
N GLU A 78 9.47 5.38 5.80
CA GLU A 78 8.42 4.96 6.73
C GLU A 78 7.37 6.06 6.94
N HIS A 79 7.82 7.29 7.09
CA HIS A 79 6.93 8.45 7.24
C HIS A 79 6.05 8.62 5.99
N ASN A 80 6.64 8.56 4.81
CA ASN A 80 5.91 8.66 3.55
C ASN A 80 4.89 7.53 3.39
N ALA A 81 5.27 6.30 3.68
CA ALA A 81 4.37 5.15 3.66
C ALA A 81 3.21 5.32 4.63
N SER A 82 3.49 5.76 5.84
CA SER A 82 2.48 6.00 6.86
C SER A 82 1.50 7.11 6.44
N GLU A 83 2.00 8.17 5.84
CA GLU A 83 1.18 9.27 5.36
C GLU A 83 0.24 8.83 4.23
N VAL A 84 0.77 8.13 3.24
CA VAL A 84 -0.01 7.58 2.12
C VAL A 84 -1.09 6.62 2.62
N LEU A 85 -0.73 5.69 3.49
CA LEU A 85 -1.68 4.73 4.05
C LEU A 85 -2.72 5.39 4.97
N SER A 86 -2.35 6.43 5.70
CA SER A 86 -3.28 7.19 6.52
C SER A 86 -4.36 7.87 5.67
N ARG A 87 -3.97 8.43 4.54
CA ARG A 87 -4.92 9.03 3.58
C ARG A 87 -5.86 7.98 3.00
N ALA A 88 -5.33 6.83 2.62
CA ALA A 88 -6.14 5.71 2.11
C ALA A 88 -7.09 5.17 3.19
N LEU A 89 -6.61 5.03 4.41
CA LEU A 89 -7.42 4.59 5.54
C LEU A 89 -8.55 5.57 5.85
N GLN A 90 -8.30 6.87 5.74
CA GLN A 90 -9.31 7.90 5.90
C GLN A 90 -10.44 7.76 4.86
N ILE A 91 -10.10 7.49 3.61
CA ILE A 91 -11.08 7.23 2.55
C ILE A 91 -11.95 6.01 2.89
N CYS A 92 -11.34 4.95 3.39
CA CYS A 92 -12.07 3.76 3.84
C CYS A 92 -13.03 4.08 5.00
N ARG A 93 -12.58 4.84 5.98
CA ARG A 93 -13.39 5.24 7.13
C ARG A 93 -14.59 6.09 6.72
N GLU A 94 -14.40 7.05 5.84
CA GLU A 94 -15.47 7.91 5.30
C GLU A 94 -16.54 7.09 4.57
N ASN A 95 -16.17 5.98 3.98
CA ASN A 95 -17.07 5.06 3.28
C ASN A 95 -17.53 3.86 4.15
N LYS A 96 -17.23 3.88 5.43
CA LYS A 96 -17.56 2.81 6.40
C LYS A 96 -17.02 1.43 6.00
N VAL A 97 -15.84 1.42 5.41
CA VAL A 97 -15.12 0.20 5.02
C VAL A 97 -14.08 -0.14 6.07
N ARG A 98 -14.08 -1.38 6.54
CA ARG A 98 -13.04 -1.87 7.45
C ARG A 98 -11.76 -2.11 6.66
N ALA A 99 -10.69 -1.49 7.09
CA ALA A 99 -9.39 -1.59 6.44
C ALA A 99 -8.27 -1.74 7.46
N GLU A 100 -7.26 -2.46 7.06
CA GLU A 100 -5.99 -2.56 7.77
C GLU A 100 -4.85 -2.21 6.83
N THR A 101 -3.72 -1.83 7.39
CA THR A 101 -2.57 -1.36 6.63
C THR A 101 -1.41 -2.33 6.76
N LEU A 102 -0.62 -2.43 5.69
CA LEU A 102 0.57 -3.26 5.63
C LEU A 102 1.66 -2.52 4.88
N ILE A 103 2.81 -2.39 5.50
CA ILE A 103 4.01 -1.79 4.87
C ILE A 103 5.00 -2.91 4.61
N LEU A 104 5.42 -3.03 3.36
CA LEU A 104 6.41 -3.99 2.91
C LEU A 104 7.64 -3.28 2.36
N GLU A 105 8.77 -3.97 2.32
CA GLU A 105 10.01 -3.48 1.75
C GLU A 105 10.51 -4.43 0.67
N GLY A 106 10.97 -3.90 -0.44
CA GLY A 106 11.51 -4.66 -1.56
C GLY A 106 11.01 -4.22 -2.91
N ASP A 107 11.01 -5.11 -3.89
CA ASP A 107 10.42 -4.88 -5.19
C ASP A 107 8.88 -4.97 -5.08
N ALA A 108 8.20 -3.92 -5.50
CA ALA A 108 6.76 -3.80 -5.29
C ALA A 108 5.96 -4.97 -5.89
N LYS A 109 6.26 -5.34 -7.13
CA LYS A 109 5.53 -6.43 -7.80
C LYS A 109 5.71 -7.77 -7.10
N ASP A 110 6.93 -8.09 -6.70
CA ASP A 110 7.25 -9.35 -6.03
C ASP A 110 6.63 -9.38 -4.63
N ARG A 111 6.80 -8.32 -3.86
CA ARG A 111 6.28 -8.24 -2.49
C ARG A 111 4.75 -8.24 -2.42
N ILE A 112 4.10 -7.57 -3.36
CA ILE A 112 2.62 -7.57 -3.43
C ILE A 112 2.10 -8.95 -3.78
N CYS A 113 2.71 -9.64 -4.76
CA CYS A 113 2.34 -11.01 -5.11
C CYS A 113 2.53 -11.97 -3.95
N GLU A 114 3.68 -11.93 -3.28
CA GLU A 114 3.96 -12.74 -2.10
C GLU A 114 2.93 -12.51 -0.99
N ALA A 115 2.66 -11.25 -0.66
CA ALA A 115 1.70 -10.92 0.37
C ALA A 115 0.28 -11.38 0.02
N ALA A 116 -0.12 -11.23 -1.24
CA ALA A 116 -1.42 -11.68 -1.72
C ALA A 116 -1.58 -13.20 -1.58
N GLU A 117 -0.53 -13.96 -1.87
CA GLU A 117 -0.51 -15.41 -1.68
C GLU A 117 -0.51 -15.80 -0.19
N GLU A 118 0.35 -15.21 0.60
CA GLU A 118 0.47 -15.50 2.04
C GLU A 118 -0.82 -15.19 2.81
N MET A 119 -1.49 -14.10 2.46
CA MET A 119 -2.73 -13.67 3.11
C MET A 119 -3.98 -14.32 2.50
N HIS A 120 -3.83 -15.13 1.46
CA HIS A 120 -4.94 -15.74 0.75
C HIS A 120 -6.04 -14.75 0.37
N VAL A 121 -5.64 -13.62 -0.23
CA VAL A 121 -6.59 -12.58 -0.62
C VAL A 121 -7.47 -13.05 -1.78
N ASP A 122 -8.75 -12.73 -1.72
CA ASP A 122 -9.70 -13.10 -2.76
C ASP A 122 -9.56 -12.23 -4.00
N LEU A 123 -9.11 -11.00 -3.84
CA LEU A 123 -8.96 -10.04 -4.92
C LEU A 123 -7.82 -9.06 -4.62
N LEU A 124 -7.02 -8.81 -5.62
CA LEU A 124 -5.97 -7.79 -5.59
C LEU A 124 -6.32 -6.67 -6.57
N VAL A 125 -6.38 -5.44 -6.08
CA VAL A 125 -6.65 -4.25 -6.89
C VAL A 125 -5.40 -3.39 -6.93
N VAL A 126 -4.99 -3.02 -8.13
CA VAL A 126 -3.82 -2.16 -8.38
C VAL A 126 -4.17 -1.03 -9.33
N GLY A 127 -3.54 0.12 -9.16
CA GLY A 127 -3.63 1.20 -10.11
C GLY A 127 -2.84 0.90 -11.39
N SER A 128 -3.25 1.50 -12.48
CA SER A 128 -2.60 1.30 -13.78
C SER A 128 -1.21 1.94 -13.88
N ARG A 129 -0.88 2.83 -12.95
CA ARG A 129 0.42 3.48 -12.78
C ARG A 129 0.75 3.46 -11.30
N GLY A 130 1.97 3.55 -10.93
CA GLY A 130 2.33 3.66 -9.53
C GLY A 130 3.27 2.58 -9.04
N LEU A 131 3.27 1.43 -9.64
CA LEU A 131 4.26 0.40 -9.34
C LEU A 131 5.58 0.64 -10.10
N GLY A 132 6.00 1.91 -10.16
CA GLY A 132 7.21 2.34 -10.86
C GLY A 132 7.22 1.89 -12.32
N LYS A 133 7.37 2.81 -13.21
CA LYS A 133 7.68 2.66 -14.65
C LYS A 133 7.49 1.25 -15.26
N ILE A 134 6.33 0.66 -15.12
CA ILE A 134 5.95 -0.39 -16.07
C ILE A 134 5.56 0.34 -17.33
N LYS A 135 6.53 0.49 -18.22
CA LYS A 135 6.23 0.92 -19.58
C LYS A 135 5.32 -0.13 -20.20
N ARG A 136 4.18 0.31 -20.57
CA ARG A 136 3.36 -0.46 -21.49
C ARG A 136 4.12 -0.70 -22.79
#